data_8b8d11eb138ae83b30f88226766ae236
#
_entry.id   8b8d11eb138ae83b30f88226766ae236
#
_cell.length_a   1.000
_cell.length_b   1.000
_cell.length_c   1.000
_cell.angle_alpha   90.00
_cell.angle_beta   90.00
_cell.angle_gamma   90.00
#
_symmetry.space_group_name_H-M   'P 1'
#
loop_
_entity.id
_entity.type
_entity.pdbx_description
1 polymer ?
#
loop_
_entity_poly.entity_id
_entity_poly.type
_entity_poly.pdbx_seq_one_letter_code
_entity_poly.pdbx_strand_id
1 'polypeptide(L)'
;MRQIIAAAEKLNLSVRVKDGECLVSLPCSEWIRLRKIDGYSQFHLTASKAVEKLLIQSYDLQSTKAGYYLIDEDTVCGFIATVSGGIVNRAVSRCKDDLADMALRLKSMESTQQRTDGVKRIGQDKLRQLLLVSIGECEVSGIRNKDLLVVSHIKPWEDCVDGGTERLDPENVLLLAANWDALFDKKYISFDPETGRMIKAERIGDEELRKFGVPDGWRDRVEIHIKTDRRKEYLRWHNRLMAEEDARRQES
;
A
#
# COMPACT_ATOMS: atom_id res chain seq x y z
N MET A 1 -5.58 -26.83 8.24
CA MET A 1 -5.98 -25.56 8.87
C MET A 1 -4.80 -24.72 9.35
N ARG A 2 -3.84 -25.26 10.11
CA ARG A 2 -2.66 -24.48 10.57
C ARG A 2 -1.79 -23.97 9.41
N GLN A 3 -1.57 -24.79 8.39
CA GLN A 3 -0.80 -24.40 7.20
C GLN A 3 -1.53 -23.31 6.39
N ILE A 4 -2.84 -23.39 6.28
CA ILE A 4 -3.67 -22.38 5.61
C ILE A 4 -3.56 -21.02 6.31
N ILE A 5 -3.66 -21.02 7.65
CA ILE A 5 -3.49 -19.81 8.45
C ILE A 5 -2.09 -19.22 8.23
N ALA A 6 -1.05 -20.04 8.35
CA ALA A 6 0.33 -19.62 8.14
C ALA A 6 0.58 -19.10 6.73
N ALA A 7 -0.01 -19.72 5.69
CA ALA A 7 0.09 -19.27 4.31
C ALA A 7 -0.60 -17.91 4.10
N ALA A 8 -1.78 -17.72 4.69
CA ALA A 8 -2.50 -16.46 4.61
C ALA A 8 -1.77 -15.33 5.37
N GLU A 9 -1.26 -15.60 6.57
CA GLU A 9 -0.49 -14.65 7.36
C GLU A 9 0.80 -14.23 6.65
N LYS A 10 1.48 -15.17 5.98
CA LYS A 10 2.67 -14.90 5.18
C LYS A 10 2.40 -13.94 4.01
N LEU A 11 1.16 -13.92 3.52
CA LEU A 11 0.67 -13.00 2.50
C LEU A 11 -0.01 -11.74 3.08
N ASN A 12 0.08 -11.53 4.39
CA ASN A 12 -0.55 -10.42 5.11
C ASN A 12 -2.08 -10.36 4.97
N LEU A 13 -2.71 -11.51 4.86
CA LEU A 13 -4.15 -11.62 4.79
C LEU A 13 -4.76 -11.75 6.18
N SER A 14 -5.89 -11.11 6.41
CA SER A 14 -6.63 -11.25 7.67
C SER A 14 -7.34 -12.60 7.72
N VAL A 15 -7.16 -13.31 8.83
CA VAL A 15 -7.77 -14.63 9.06
C VAL A 15 -8.62 -14.59 10.32
N ARG A 16 -9.85 -15.11 10.23
CA ARG A 16 -10.72 -15.34 11.38
C ARG A 16 -11.09 -16.82 11.45
N VAL A 17 -10.87 -17.43 12.61
CA VAL A 17 -11.25 -18.81 12.87
C VAL A 17 -12.34 -18.82 13.94
N LYS A 18 -13.48 -19.43 13.64
CA LYS A 18 -14.59 -19.58 14.55
C LYS A 18 -15.38 -20.85 14.23
N ASP A 19 -15.74 -21.62 15.23
CA ASP A 19 -16.62 -22.81 15.13
C ASP A 19 -16.20 -23.82 14.04
N GLY A 20 -14.88 -24.04 13.89
CA GLY A 20 -14.32 -24.96 12.89
C GLY A 20 -14.27 -24.39 11.45
N GLU A 21 -14.67 -23.15 11.26
CA GLU A 21 -14.54 -22.43 10.00
C GLU A 21 -13.35 -21.48 10.03
N CYS A 22 -12.69 -21.30 8.88
CA CYS A 22 -11.64 -20.34 8.64
C CYS A 22 -12.07 -19.39 7.54
N LEU A 23 -12.19 -18.11 7.85
CA LEU A 23 -12.46 -17.04 6.89
C LEU A 23 -11.16 -16.29 6.60
N VAL A 24 -10.69 -16.35 5.37
CA VAL A 24 -9.57 -15.57 4.86
C VAL A 24 -10.12 -14.36 4.10
N SER A 25 -9.81 -13.17 4.59
CA SER A 25 -10.14 -11.92 3.91
C SER A 25 -9.04 -11.58 2.92
N LEU A 26 -9.43 -11.41 1.66
CA LEU A 26 -8.56 -11.05 0.54
C LEU A 26 -8.65 -9.54 0.26
N PRO A 27 -7.74 -8.97 -0.53
CA PRO A 27 -7.86 -7.59 -0.99
C PRO A 27 -9.19 -7.31 -1.69
N CYS A 28 -9.62 -6.03 -1.70
CA CYS A 28 -10.85 -5.57 -2.37
C CYS A 28 -12.14 -6.18 -1.83
N SER A 29 -12.19 -6.49 -0.52
CA SER A 29 -13.36 -7.11 0.14
C SER A 29 -13.74 -8.50 -0.37
N GLU A 30 -12.84 -9.14 -1.10
CA GLU A 30 -13.00 -10.53 -1.49
C GLU A 30 -12.70 -11.47 -0.31
N TRP A 31 -13.17 -12.70 -0.37
CA TRP A 31 -13.03 -13.64 0.73
C TRP A 31 -13.06 -15.10 0.29
N ILE A 32 -12.44 -15.96 1.12
CA ILE A 32 -12.50 -17.42 1.05
C ILE A 32 -12.92 -17.92 2.41
N ARG A 33 -13.89 -18.82 2.44
CA ARG A 33 -14.32 -19.52 3.65
C ARG A 33 -14.05 -21.00 3.51
N LEU A 34 -13.44 -21.57 4.51
CA LEU A 34 -13.03 -22.96 4.59
C LEU A 34 -13.65 -23.61 5.84
N ARG A 35 -14.27 -24.75 5.69
CA ARG A 35 -14.76 -25.57 6.79
C ARG A 35 -14.13 -26.95 6.71
N LYS A 36 -13.48 -27.38 7.79
CA LYS A 36 -12.92 -28.72 7.86
C LYS A 36 -14.02 -29.76 7.84
N ILE A 37 -13.82 -30.84 7.08
CA ILE A 37 -14.71 -31.99 7.07
C ILE A 37 -14.18 -33.03 8.07
N ASP A 38 -15.02 -33.42 9.02
CA ASP A 38 -14.62 -34.40 10.03
C ASP A 38 -14.32 -35.75 9.38
N GLY A 39 -13.16 -36.31 9.72
CA GLY A 39 -12.69 -37.60 9.19
C GLY A 39 -12.03 -37.53 7.81
N TYR A 40 -11.89 -36.32 7.20
CA TYR A 40 -11.28 -36.16 5.88
C TYR A 40 -10.12 -35.16 5.89
N SER A 41 -9.23 -35.28 4.93
CA SER A 41 -8.14 -34.31 4.67
C SER A 41 -8.60 -33.07 3.92
N GLN A 42 -9.82 -33.07 3.40
CA GLN A 42 -10.39 -32.04 2.55
C GLN A 42 -11.19 -31.00 3.34
N PHE A 43 -11.40 -29.85 2.73
CA PHE A 43 -12.20 -28.74 3.23
C PHE A 43 -13.36 -28.45 2.28
N HIS A 44 -14.49 -28.06 2.86
CA HIS A 44 -15.51 -27.34 2.12
C HIS A 44 -15.03 -25.91 1.89
N LEU A 45 -14.94 -25.48 0.65
CA LEU A 45 -14.57 -24.13 0.27
C LEU A 45 -15.76 -23.39 -0.35
N THR A 46 -16.01 -22.19 0.14
CA THR A 46 -16.87 -21.19 -0.49
C THR A 46 -16.10 -19.90 -0.65
N ALA A 47 -16.43 -19.10 -1.63
CA ALA A 47 -15.72 -17.86 -1.91
C ALA A 47 -16.66 -16.79 -2.50
N SER A 48 -16.19 -15.54 -2.49
CA SER A 48 -16.87 -14.49 -3.24
C SER A 48 -16.85 -14.75 -4.74
N LYS A 49 -17.81 -14.20 -5.48
CA LYS A 49 -18.01 -14.47 -6.92
C LYS A 49 -16.76 -14.29 -7.80
N ALA A 50 -15.96 -13.27 -7.49
CA ALA A 50 -14.74 -13.01 -8.27
C ALA A 50 -13.67 -14.08 -8.00
N VAL A 51 -13.56 -14.55 -6.75
CA VAL A 51 -12.65 -15.62 -6.34
C VAL A 51 -13.13 -16.96 -6.87
N GLU A 52 -14.44 -17.24 -6.81
CA GLU A 52 -15.06 -18.44 -7.35
C GLU A 52 -14.76 -18.62 -8.85
N LYS A 53 -14.88 -17.55 -9.63
CA LYS A 53 -14.52 -17.55 -11.05
C LYS A 53 -13.06 -17.93 -11.30
N LEU A 54 -12.15 -17.45 -10.45
CA LEU A 54 -10.72 -17.79 -10.52
C LEU A 54 -10.45 -19.24 -10.12
N LEU A 55 -11.16 -19.76 -9.12
CA LEU A 55 -11.09 -21.17 -8.72
C LEU A 55 -11.41 -22.10 -9.87
N ILE A 56 -12.55 -21.87 -10.53
CA ILE A 56 -13.00 -22.66 -11.68
C ILE A 56 -11.98 -22.59 -12.83
N GLN A 57 -11.45 -21.39 -13.12
CA GLN A 57 -10.51 -21.22 -14.23
C GLN A 57 -9.10 -21.80 -13.96
N SER A 58 -8.64 -21.78 -12.70
CA SER A 58 -7.25 -22.14 -12.38
C SER A 58 -7.08 -23.60 -11.94
N TYR A 59 -8.13 -24.21 -11.40
CA TYR A 59 -8.03 -25.54 -10.76
C TYR A 59 -9.08 -26.55 -11.25
N ASP A 60 -9.89 -26.19 -12.25
CA ASP A 60 -10.97 -27.03 -12.81
C ASP A 60 -11.87 -27.66 -11.73
N LEU A 61 -12.12 -26.93 -10.67
CA LEU A 61 -12.90 -27.39 -9.54
C LEU A 61 -14.39 -27.36 -9.87
N GLN A 62 -15.07 -28.48 -9.65
CA GLN A 62 -16.52 -28.58 -9.81
C GLN A 62 -17.20 -28.33 -8.47
N SER A 63 -18.27 -27.53 -8.47
CA SER A 63 -19.09 -27.36 -7.28
C SER A 63 -19.90 -28.62 -6.97
N THR A 64 -20.04 -28.93 -5.71
CA THR A 64 -20.96 -29.97 -5.26
C THR A 64 -22.42 -29.50 -5.43
N LYS A 65 -23.37 -30.44 -5.34
CA LYS A 65 -24.82 -30.12 -5.34
C LYS A 65 -25.22 -29.16 -4.18
N ALA A 66 -24.41 -29.08 -3.13
CA ALA A 66 -24.60 -28.18 -1.99
C ALA A 66 -23.94 -26.80 -2.17
N GLY A 67 -23.32 -26.51 -3.34
CA GLY A 67 -22.77 -25.20 -3.69
C GLY A 67 -21.42 -24.88 -3.04
N TYR A 68 -20.60 -25.87 -2.68
CA TYR A 68 -19.24 -25.69 -2.21
C TYR A 68 -18.24 -26.54 -2.99
N TYR A 69 -16.96 -26.21 -2.91
CA TYR A 69 -15.87 -26.96 -3.53
C TYR A 69 -15.16 -27.83 -2.49
N LEU A 70 -14.73 -29.03 -2.90
CA LEU A 70 -13.87 -29.90 -2.10
C LEU A 70 -12.41 -29.61 -2.47
N ILE A 71 -11.59 -29.29 -1.48
CA ILE A 71 -10.20 -28.91 -1.72
C ILE A 71 -9.31 -29.42 -0.56
N ASP A 72 -8.11 -29.90 -0.87
CA ASP A 72 -7.11 -30.28 0.12
C ASP A 72 -6.32 -29.06 0.63
N GLU A 73 -5.55 -29.26 1.72
CA GLU A 73 -4.83 -28.16 2.40
C GLU A 73 -3.73 -27.55 1.52
N ASP A 74 -3.00 -28.37 0.78
CA ASP A 74 -1.89 -27.89 -0.07
C ASP A 74 -2.42 -27.08 -1.26
N THR A 75 -3.48 -27.57 -1.90
CA THR A 75 -4.17 -26.86 -3.00
C THR A 75 -4.75 -25.54 -2.51
N VAL A 76 -5.32 -25.50 -1.29
CA VAL A 76 -5.81 -24.23 -0.68
C VAL A 76 -4.66 -23.24 -0.51
N CYS A 77 -3.51 -23.66 0.00
CA CYS A 77 -2.37 -22.77 0.21
C CYS A 77 -1.87 -22.17 -1.12
N GLY A 78 -1.71 -23.01 -2.14
CA GLY A 78 -1.33 -22.58 -3.49
C GLY A 78 -2.38 -21.64 -4.11
N PHE A 79 -3.66 -21.97 -3.93
CA PHE A 79 -4.78 -21.15 -4.41
C PHE A 79 -4.81 -19.77 -3.75
N ILE A 80 -4.67 -19.68 -2.42
CA ILE A 80 -4.62 -18.39 -1.71
C ILE A 80 -3.50 -17.51 -2.25
N ALA A 81 -2.32 -18.06 -2.49
CA ALA A 81 -1.19 -17.32 -3.07
C ALA A 81 -1.50 -16.79 -4.48
N THR A 82 -2.01 -17.67 -5.36
CA THR A 82 -2.34 -17.33 -6.75
C THR A 82 -3.47 -16.29 -6.85
N VAL A 83 -4.52 -16.48 -6.07
CA VAL A 83 -5.71 -15.61 -6.08
C VAL A 83 -5.38 -14.24 -5.48
N SER A 84 -4.63 -14.21 -4.40
CA SER A 84 -4.21 -12.94 -3.79
C SER A 84 -3.38 -12.11 -4.78
N GLY A 85 -2.41 -12.71 -5.45
CA GLY A 85 -1.64 -12.03 -6.51
C GLY A 85 -2.50 -11.55 -7.67
N GLY A 86 -3.41 -12.39 -8.16
CA GLY A 86 -4.32 -12.03 -9.25
C GLY A 86 -5.33 -10.93 -8.89
N ILE A 87 -5.83 -10.92 -7.64
CA ILE A 87 -6.73 -9.88 -7.15
C ILE A 87 -5.96 -8.57 -6.96
N VAL A 88 -4.78 -8.62 -6.34
CA VAL A 88 -3.93 -7.44 -6.15
C VAL A 88 -3.59 -6.82 -7.50
N ASN A 89 -3.13 -7.58 -8.47
CA ASN A 89 -2.76 -7.06 -9.79
C ASN A 89 -3.96 -6.39 -10.49
N ARG A 90 -5.15 -6.97 -10.42
CA ARG A 90 -6.38 -6.36 -10.99
C ARG A 90 -6.81 -5.11 -10.25
N ALA A 91 -6.72 -5.12 -8.91
CA ALA A 91 -7.04 -3.96 -8.11
C ALA A 91 -6.07 -2.80 -8.39
N VAL A 92 -4.78 -3.11 -8.46
CA VAL A 92 -3.73 -2.12 -8.82
C VAL A 92 -3.98 -1.55 -10.21
N SER A 93 -4.29 -2.39 -11.21
CA SER A 93 -4.61 -1.91 -12.57
C SER A 93 -5.81 -0.97 -12.57
N ARG A 94 -6.93 -1.37 -11.97
CA ARG A 94 -8.13 -0.51 -11.87
C ARG A 94 -7.85 0.82 -11.15
N CYS A 95 -7.14 0.78 -10.04
CA CYS A 95 -6.79 2.01 -9.32
C CYS A 95 -5.90 2.94 -10.15
N LYS A 96 -4.97 2.39 -10.94
CA LYS A 96 -4.15 3.19 -11.86
C LYS A 96 -4.97 3.82 -12.98
N ASP A 97 -5.90 3.07 -13.58
CA ASP A 97 -6.80 3.56 -14.62
C ASP A 97 -7.72 4.68 -14.07
N ASP A 98 -8.30 4.47 -12.88
CA ASP A 98 -9.12 5.47 -12.18
C ASP A 98 -8.32 6.75 -11.87
N LEU A 99 -7.07 6.62 -11.41
CA LEU A 99 -6.19 7.77 -11.13
C LEU A 99 -5.83 8.54 -12.39
N ALA A 100 -5.54 7.84 -13.50
CA ALA A 100 -5.26 8.46 -14.79
C ALA A 100 -6.48 9.26 -15.31
N ASP A 101 -7.69 8.70 -15.23
CA ASP A 101 -8.92 9.39 -15.61
C ASP A 101 -9.17 10.62 -14.72
N MET A 102 -8.94 10.52 -13.42
CA MET A 102 -9.06 11.64 -12.50
C MET A 102 -8.02 12.74 -12.74
N ALA A 103 -6.78 12.37 -13.08
CA ALA A 103 -5.74 13.33 -13.43
C ALA A 103 -6.13 14.11 -14.69
N LEU A 104 -6.70 13.44 -15.70
CA LEU A 104 -7.24 14.10 -16.90
C LEU A 104 -8.39 15.05 -16.58
N ARG A 105 -9.30 14.66 -15.69
CA ARG A 105 -10.41 15.53 -15.23
C ARG A 105 -9.90 16.76 -14.47
N LEU A 106 -8.91 16.59 -13.59
CA LEU A 106 -8.28 17.73 -12.89
C LEU A 106 -7.65 18.72 -13.89
N LYS A 107 -7.02 18.22 -14.95
CA LYS A 107 -6.40 19.04 -15.99
C LYS A 107 -7.44 19.82 -16.80
N SER A 108 -8.64 19.29 -17.03
CA SER A 108 -9.71 19.90 -17.83
C SER A 108 -10.63 20.82 -17.04
N MET A 109 -10.51 20.87 -15.71
CA MET A 109 -11.40 21.69 -14.85
C MET A 109 -10.90 23.12 -14.77
N GLU A 110 -11.66 24.04 -15.38
CA GLU A 110 -11.61 25.47 -15.04
C GLU A 110 -12.10 25.66 -13.61
N SER A 111 -11.31 26.36 -12.79
CA SER A 111 -11.37 26.33 -11.33
C SER A 111 -12.56 27.03 -10.72
N THR A 112 -13.48 26.29 -10.14
CA THR A 112 -14.17 26.69 -8.92
C THR A 112 -13.58 25.95 -7.74
N GLN A 113 -13.15 26.67 -6.70
CA GLN A 113 -12.45 26.16 -5.51
C GLN A 113 -13.09 24.88 -4.92
N GLN A 114 -14.41 24.85 -4.77
CA GLN A 114 -15.17 23.74 -4.20
C GLN A 114 -15.14 22.46 -5.04
N ARG A 115 -15.10 22.56 -6.38
CA ARG A 115 -14.98 21.38 -7.25
C ARG A 115 -13.59 20.78 -7.21
N THR A 116 -12.58 21.63 -7.14
CA THR A 116 -11.18 21.23 -7.01
C THR A 116 -10.93 20.46 -5.72
N ASP A 117 -11.49 20.91 -4.59
CA ASP A 117 -11.36 20.25 -3.29
C ASP A 117 -12.06 18.88 -3.25
N GLY A 118 -13.20 18.74 -3.90
CA GLY A 118 -13.91 17.45 -4.02
C GLY A 118 -13.11 16.43 -4.82
N VAL A 119 -12.60 16.80 -5.97
CA VAL A 119 -11.78 15.91 -6.82
C VAL A 119 -10.44 15.60 -6.15
N LYS A 120 -9.83 16.55 -5.45
CA LYS A 120 -8.64 16.36 -4.64
C LYS A 120 -8.82 15.26 -3.61
N ARG A 121 -9.91 15.32 -2.82
CA ARG A 121 -10.21 14.32 -1.78
C ARG A 121 -10.40 12.93 -2.36
N ILE A 122 -11.21 12.81 -3.42
CA ILE A 122 -11.46 11.52 -4.08
C ILE A 122 -10.16 10.95 -4.68
N GLY A 123 -9.32 11.79 -5.29
CA GLY A 123 -8.02 11.37 -5.84
C GLY A 123 -7.07 10.87 -4.75
N GLN A 124 -6.99 11.56 -3.62
CA GLN A 124 -6.19 11.12 -2.48
C GLN A 124 -6.69 9.79 -1.89
N ASP A 125 -8.00 9.58 -1.79
CA ASP A 125 -8.59 8.31 -1.34
C ASP A 125 -8.24 7.16 -2.28
N LYS A 126 -8.30 7.38 -3.60
CA LYS A 126 -7.91 6.38 -4.61
C LYS A 126 -6.42 6.07 -4.56
N LEU A 127 -5.58 7.09 -4.44
CA LEU A 127 -4.14 6.93 -4.29
C LEU A 127 -3.79 6.13 -3.04
N ARG A 128 -4.45 6.44 -1.90
CA ARG A 128 -4.33 5.67 -0.67
C ARG A 128 -4.75 4.22 -0.86
N GLN A 129 -5.88 3.95 -1.51
CA GLN A 129 -6.32 2.57 -1.80
C GLN A 129 -5.29 1.83 -2.64
N LEU A 130 -4.74 2.45 -3.68
CA LEU A 130 -3.69 1.86 -4.50
C LEU A 130 -2.47 1.46 -3.67
N LEU A 131 -1.95 2.36 -2.82
CA LEU A 131 -0.78 2.10 -2.00
C LEU A 131 -1.04 1.02 -0.95
N LEU A 132 -2.21 1.02 -0.30
CA LEU A 132 -2.59 0.00 0.68
C LEU A 132 -2.70 -1.40 0.05
N VAL A 133 -3.08 -1.49 -1.23
CA VAL A 133 -3.16 -2.76 -1.95
C VAL A 133 -1.79 -3.18 -2.50
N SER A 134 -0.99 -2.24 -3.01
CA SER A 134 0.28 -2.55 -3.70
C SER A 134 1.48 -2.66 -2.75
N ILE A 135 1.49 -1.88 -1.66
CA ILE A 135 2.58 -1.85 -0.67
C ILE A 135 2.10 -2.46 0.65
N GLY A 136 0.99 -1.95 1.21
CA GLY A 136 0.32 -2.51 2.39
C GLY A 136 0.99 -2.28 3.73
N GLU A 137 2.19 -1.66 3.74
CA GLU A 137 2.96 -1.37 4.95
C GLU A 137 3.73 -0.05 4.80
N CYS A 138 4.16 0.52 5.93
CA CYS A 138 5.07 1.67 5.91
C CYS A 138 6.38 1.31 5.20
N GLU A 139 6.74 2.08 4.16
CA GLU A 139 7.95 1.82 3.35
C GLU A 139 9.26 1.93 4.17
N VAL A 140 9.21 2.53 5.36
CA VAL A 140 10.37 2.69 6.25
C VAL A 140 10.37 1.70 7.41
N SER A 141 9.26 1.59 8.14
CA SER A 141 9.20 0.83 9.40
C SER A 141 8.52 -0.54 9.29
N GLY A 142 7.90 -0.86 8.15
CA GLY A 142 7.15 -2.11 7.97
C GLY A 142 5.86 -2.20 8.78
N ILE A 143 5.38 -1.11 9.40
CA ILE A 143 4.10 -1.07 10.12
C ILE A 143 2.96 -1.32 9.13
N ARG A 144 2.07 -2.27 9.45
CA ARG A 144 0.95 -2.71 8.60
C ARG A 144 -0.43 -2.25 9.05
N ASN A 145 -0.53 -1.65 10.23
CA ASN A 145 -1.81 -1.13 10.71
C ASN A 145 -2.24 0.05 9.83
N LYS A 146 -3.26 -0.17 9.01
CA LYS A 146 -3.76 0.80 8.02
C LYS A 146 -4.19 2.13 8.62
N ASP A 147 -4.64 2.12 9.88
CA ASP A 147 -5.08 3.34 10.57
C ASP A 147 -3.91 4.25 10.95
N LEU A 148 -2.70 3.69 11.01
CA LEU A 148 -1.46 4.42 11.31
C LEU A 148 -0.68 4.82 10.04
N LEU A 149 -1.15 4.44 8.85
CA LEU A 149 -0.47 4.73 7.59
C LEU A 149 -1.03 6.00 6.95
N VAL A 150 -0.15 6.83 6.47
CA VAL A 150 -0.41 8.11 5.79
C VAL A 150 0.20 8.06 4.38
N VAL A 151 -0.47 8.69 3.42
CA VAL A 151 0.06 8.93 2.07
C VAL A 151 0.77 10.27 2.08
N SER A 152 2.09 10.23 2.06
CA SER A 152 2.97 11.40 2.12
C SER A 152 3.45 11.78 0.72
N HIS A 153 3.16 13.00 0.26
CA HIS A 153 3.65 13.49 -1.02
C HIS A 153 5.14 13.84 -0.94
N ILE A 154 5.92 13.38 -1.93
CA ILE A 154 7.35 13.69 -2.04
C ILE A 154 7.52 15.12 -2.55
N LYS A 155 6.95 15.45 -3.71
CA LYS A 155 6.79 16.82 -4.20
C LYS A 155 5.45 17.35 -3.67
N PRO A 156 5.41 18.43 -2.89
CA PRO A 156 4.21 18.97 -2.30
C PRO A 156 3.10 19.23 -3.33
N TRP A 157 1.86 19.09 -2.90
CA TRP A 157 0.70 19.27 -3.77
C TRP A 157 0.66 20.63 -4.46
N GLU A 158 1.03 21.67 -3.75
CA GLU A 158 1.09 23.06 -4.24
C GLU A 158 2.17 23.27 -5.29
N ASP A 159 3.26 22.51 -5.24
CA ASP A 159 4.39 22.59 -6.19
C ASP A 159 4.15 21.79 -7.47
N CYS A 160 3.10 20.97 -7.52
CA CYS A 160 2.75 20.19 -8.70
C CYS A 160 2.08 21.08 -9.75
N VAL A 161 2.73 21.25 -10.90
CA VAL A 161 2.36 22.25 -11.94
C VAL A 161 1.61 21.70 -13.15
N ASP A 162 1.54 20.39 -13.31
CA ASP A 162 1.09 19.74 -14.55
C ASP A 162 -0.42 19.43 -14.59
N GLY A 163 -1.22 20.20 -13.88
CA GLY A 163 -2.69 20.06 -13.91
C GLY A 163 -3.23 18.77 -13.30
N GLY A 164 -2.46 18.07 -12.46
CA GLY A 164 -2.96 16.92 -11.69
C GLY A 164 -2.23 15.60 -11.89
N THR A 165 -1.45 15.43 -12.96
CA THR A 165 -0.74 14.16 -13.19
C THR A 165 0.30 13.88 -12.11
N GLU A 166 1.10 14.87 -11.69
CA GLU A 166 2.04 14.74 -10.57
C GLU A 166 1.35 14.55 -9.22
N ARG A 167 0.18 15.20 -9.04
CA ARG A 167 -0.59 15.16 -7.79
C ARG A 167 -1.15 13.78 -7.47
N LEU A 168 -1.50 13.03 -8.49
CA LEU A 168 -2.07 11.69 -8.38
C LEU A 168 -1.11 10.59 -8.83
N ASP A 169 0.18 10.93 -9.04
CA ASP A 169 1.20 9.99 -9.41
C ASP A 169 1.60 9.10 -8.23
N PRO A 170 1.45 7.76 -8.33
CA PRO A 170 1.91 6.85 -7.30
C PRO A 170 3.41 6.92 -7.01
N GLU A 171 4.22 7.42 -7.96
CA GLU A 171 5.65 7.63 -7.76
C GLU A 171 5.97 8.91 -6.98
N ASN A 172 5.01 9.84 -6.88
CA ASN A 172 5.13 11.07 -6.10
C ASN A 172 4.69 10.91 -4.64
N VAL A 173 4.51 9.70 -4.14
CA VAL A 173 4.05 9.47 -2.77
C VAL A 173 4.79 8.32 -2.11
N LEU A 174 4.88 8.39 -0.79
CA LEU A 174 5.31 7.30 0.09
C LEU A 174 4.15 6.90 1.00
N LEU A 175 4.06 5.62 1.33
CA LEU A 175 3.17 5.12 2.37
C LEU A 175 3.96 5.04 3.67
N LEU A 176 3.71 5.95 4.59
CA LEU A 176 4.48 6.10 5.81
C LEU A 176 3.62 5.91 7.07
N ALA A 177 4.22 5.44 8.16
CA ALA A 177 3.60 5.57 9.48
C ALA A 177 3.61 7.04 9.93
N ALA A 178 2.62 7.43 10.73
CA ALA A 178 2.36 8.84 11.09
C ALA A 178 3.57 9.60 11.65
N ASN A 179 4.43 8.94 12.42
CA ASN A 179 5.66 9.55 12.93
C ASN A 179 6.70 9.79 11.82
N TRP A 180 6.82 8.87 10.88
CA TRP A 180 7.70 9.00 9.71
C TRP A 180 7.18 10.05 8.73
N ASP A 181 5.86 10.09 8.51
CA ASP A 181 5.20 11.11 7.72
C ASP A 181 5.46 12.51 8.28
N ALA A 182 5.31 12.69 9.61
CA ALA A 182 5.56 13.97 10.26
C ALA A 182 7.01 14.47 10.07
N LEU A 183 8.00 13.59 10.12
CA LEU A 183 9.38 13.95 9.87
C LEU A 183 9.64 14.27 8.40
N PHE A 184 9.05 13.51 7.48
CA PHE A 184 9.21 13.67 6.05
C PHE A 184 8.50 14.92 5.54
N ASP A 185 7.20 15.10 5.83
CA ASP A 185 6.42 16.27 5.43
C ASP A 185 7.04 17.59 5.90
N LYS A 186 7.59 17.61 7.13
CA LYS A 186 8.31 18.75 7.69
C LYS A 186 9.75 18.88 7.19
N LYS A 187 10.18 18.00 6.28
CA LYS A 187 11.52 18.01 5.68
C LYS A 187 12.65 17.88 6.70
N TYR A 188 12.40 17.22 7.85
CA TYR A 188 13.44 16.84 8.80
C TYR A 188 14.24 15.63 8.34
N ILE A 189 13.59 14.76 7.53
CA ILE A 189 14.23 13.64 6.86
C ILE A 189 13.86 13.63 5.38
N SER A 190 14.69 12.98 4.59
CA SER A 190 14.43 12.63 3.20
C SER A 190 15.17 11.33 2.87
N PHE A 191 15.23 10.99 1.60
CA PHE A 191 15.94 9.81 1.13
C PHE A 191 16.84 10.15 -0.05
N ASP A 192 18.01 9.53 -0.06
CA ASP A 192 18.94 9.64 -1.20
C ASP A 192 18.32 8.99 -2.45
N PRO A 193 18.22 9.70 -3.57
CA PRO A 193 17.53 9.19 -4.75
C PRO A 193 18.22 8.01 -5.43
N GLU A 194 19.49 7.77 -5.18
CA GLU A 194 20.23 6.68 -5.82
C GLU A 194 20.27 5.42 -4.94
N THR A 195 20.43 5.60 -3.63
CA THR A 195 20.60 4.50 -2.69
C THR A 195 19.32 4.16 -1.91
N GLY A 196 18.36 5.09 -1.83
CA GLY A 196 17.18 4.97 -0.95
C GLY A 196 17.46 5.21 0.52
N ARG A 197 18.70 5.42 0.92
CA ARG A 197 19.09 5.63 2.32
C ARG A 197 18.54 6.94 2.86
N MET A 198 18.12 6.90 4.13
CA MET A 198 17.64 8.10 4.80
C MET A 198 18.76 9.15 4.92
N ILE A 199 18.40 10.39 4.64
CA ILE A 199 19.20 11.59 4.94
C ILE A 199 18.42 12.47 5.91
N LYS A 200 19.11 13.24 6.75
CA LYS A 200 18.49 14.15 7.71
C LYS A 200 18.86 15.60 7.45
N ALA A 201 17.96 16.50 7.79
CA ALA A 201 18.23 17.93 7.81
C ALA A 201 19.26 18.28 8.89
N GLU A 202 20.04 19.34 8.66
CA GLU A 202 21.03 19.83 9.64
C GLU A 202 20.37 20.36 10.93
N ARG A 203 19.15 20.90 10.80
CA ARG A 203 18.37 21.51 11.89
C ARG A 203 17.75 20.54 12.88
N ILE A 204 17.90 19.21 12.71
CA ILE A 204 17.40 18.20 13.66
C ILE A 204 18.53 17.36 14.24
N GLY A 205 18.53 17.19 15.56
CA GLY A 205 19.49 16.37 16.27
C GLY A 205 19.16 14.87 16.24
N ASP A 206 20.18 14.01 16.35
CA ASP A 206 19.97 12.55 16.41
C ASP A 206 19.16 12.14 17.66
N GLU A 207 19.24 12.91 18.76
CA GLU A 207 18.44 12.68 19.96
C GLU A 207 16.94 12.92 19.72
N GLU A 208 16.58 13.98 18.99
CA GLU A 208 15.18 14.23 18.62
C GLU A 208 14.65 13.17 17.68
N LEU A 209 15.43 12.77 16.67
CA LEU A 209 15.08 11.66 15.79
C LEU A 209 14.80 10.38 16.58
N ARG A 210 15.64 10.07 17.59
CA ARG A 210 15.43 8.90 18.44
C ARG A 210 14.11 8.99 19.22
N LYS A 211 13.76 10.16 19.77
CA LYS A 211 12.47 10.38 20.45
C LYS A 211 11.28 10.21 19.52
N PHE A 212 11.45 10.46 18.23
CA PHE A 212 10.45 10.20 17.19
C PHE A 212 10.39 8.73 16.73
N GLY A 213 11.25 7.86 17.27
CA GLY A 213 11.28 6.44 16.96
C GLY A 213 12.22 6.06 15.79
N VAL A 214 13.08 6.97 15.36
CA VAL A 214 14.16 6.65 14.42
C VAL A 214 15.23 5.85 15.17
N PRO A 215 15.60 4.65 14.67
CA PRO A 215 16.53 3.77 15.38
C PRO A 215 17.96 4.33 15.40
N ASP A 216 18.74 3.96 16.43
CA ASP A 216 20.17 4.21 16.43
C ASP A 216 20.82 3.49 15.23
N GLY A 217 21.83 4.14 14.63
CA GLY A 217 22.47 3.63 13.42
C GLY A 217 21.59 3.75 12.17
N TRP A 218 20.65 4.66 12.16
CA TRP A 218 19.71 4.88 11.06
C TRP A 218 20.39 5.06 9.69
N ARG A 219 21.62 5.60 9.64
CA ARG A 219 22.37 5.83 8.39
C ARG A 219 22.57 4.56 7.57
N ASP A 220 22.69 3.40 8.22
CA ASP A 220 22.92 2.10 7.59
C ASP A 220 21.72 1.17 7.63
N ARG A 221 20.63 1.56 8.32
CA ARG A 221 19.47 0.71 8.60
C ARG A 221 18.17 1.24 8.04
N VAL A 222 18.08 2.54 7.79
CA VAL A 222 16.83 3.16 7.32
C VAL A 222 16.96 3.50 5.86
N GLU A 223 16.19 2.79 5.05
CA GLU A 223 16.14 3.00 3.60
C GLU A 223 14.74 2.71 3.06
N ILE A 224 14.42 3.25 1.90
CA ILE A 224 13.24 2.93 1.11
C ILE A 224 13.64 2.27 -0.21
N HIS A 225 12.73 1.50 -0.79
CA HIS A 225 12.97 0.89 -2.08
C HIS A 225 12.58 1.83 -3.23
N ILE A 226 13.58 2.26 -4.03
CA ILE A 226 13.37 3.14 -5.18
C ILE A 226 13.30 2.30 -6.45
N LYS A 227 12.12 2.28 -7.09
CA LYS A 227 11.83 1.42 -8.25
C LYS A 227 12.00 2.13 -9.59
N THR A 228 11.86 3.45 -9.63
CA THR A 228 11.76 4.20 -10.90
C THR A 228 12.59 5.48 -10.88
N ASP A 229 13.05 5.91 -12.04
CA ASP A 229 13.74 7.20 -12.20
C ASP A 229 12.81 8.38 -11.89
N ARG A 230 11.50 8.23 -12.13
CA ARG A 230 10.51 9.25 -11.80
C ARG A 230 10.41 9.50 -10.29
N ARG A 231 10.46 8.45 -9.46
CA ARG A 231 10.54 8.61 -7.99
C ARG A 231 11.82 9.30 -7.56
N LYS A 232 12.95 9.03 -8.22
CA LYS A 232 14.22 9.73 -7.98
C LYS A 232 14.12 11.24 -8.24
N GLU A 233 13.42 11.64 -9.31
CA GLU A 233 13.20 13.06 -9.63
C GLU A 233 12.41 13.76 -8.53
N TYR A 234 11.34 13.15 -8.02
CA TYR A 234 10.58 13.69 -6.89
C TYR A 234 11.42 13.78 -5.62
N LEU A 235 12.24 12.77 -5.31
CA LEU A 235 13.15 12.81 -4.16
C LEU A 235 14.20 13.91 -4.29
N ARG A 236 14.75 14.14 -5.49
CA ARG A 236 15.67 15.28 -5.74
C ARG A 236 14.96 16.62 -5.48
N TRP A 237 13.67 16.73 -5.83
CA TRP A 237 12.87 17.91 -5.50
C TRP A 237 12.75 18.10 -3.99
N HIS A 238 12.35 17.07 -3.27
CA HIS A 238 12.21 17.10 -1.81
C HIS A 238 13.53 17.43 -1.10
N ASN A 239 14.63 16.88 -1.57
CA ASN A 239 15.97 17.15 -1.02
C ASN A 239 16.38 18.61 -1.20
N ARG A 240 16.03 19.24 -2.32
CA ARG A 240 16.26 20.69 -2.51
C ARG A 240 15.46 21.51 -1.52
N LEU A 241 14.17 21.20 -1.33
CA LEU A 241 13.34 21.90 -0.36
C LEU A 241 13.88 21.74 1.09
N MET A 242 14.40 20.56 1.42
CA MET A 242 15.03 20.32 2.72
C MET A 242 16.26 21.21 2.92
N ALA A 243 17.14 21.30 1.92
CA ALA A 243 18.33 22.13 1.97
C ALA A 243 18.00 23.64 2.03
N GLU A 244 16.99 24.09 1.28
CA GLU A 244 16.50 25.48 1.34
C GLU A 244 15.94 25.85 2.71
N GLU A 245 15.24 24.92 3.36
CA GLU A 245 14.74 25.10 4.74
C GLU A 245 15.88 25.19 5.76
N ASP A 246 16.93 24.37 5.60
CA ASP A 246 18.10 24.42 6.47
C ASP A 246 18.83 25.77 6.32
N ALA A 247 19.05 26.24 5.09
CA ALA A 247 19.70 27.53 4.81
C ALA A 247 18.93 28.71 5.41
N ARG A 248 17.62 28.78 5.22
CA ARG A 248 16.77 29.86 5.77
C ARG A 248 16.83 29.97 7.28
N ARG A 249 17.03 28.86 8.00
CA ARG A 249 17.09 28.85 9.47
C ARG A 249 18.47 29.14 10.02
N GLN A 250 19.53 29.06 9.19
CA GLN A 250 20.87 29.51 9.57
C GLN A 250 21.04 31.03 9.49
N GLU A 251 20.19 31.69 8.66
CA GLU A 251 20.22 33.16 8.46
C GLU A 251 19.32 33.92 9.46
N SER A 252 18.49 33.22 10.27
CA SER A 252 17.56 33.82 11.24
C SER A 252 18.04 33.62 12.69
#